data_5674dd62d39285675c4254cde25478a4
#
_entry.id   5674dd62d39285675c4254cde25478a4
#
_cell.length_a   1.000
_cell.length_b   1.000
_cell.length_c   1.000
_cell.angle_alpha   90.00
_cell.angle_beta   90.00
_cell.angle_gamma   90.00
#
_symmetry.space_group_name_H-M   'P 1'
#
loop_
_entity.id
_entity.type
_entity.pdbx_description
1 polymer ?
#
loop_
_entity_poly.entity_id
_entity_poly.type
_entity_poly.pdbx_seq_one_letter_code
_entity_poly.pdbx_strand_id
1 'polypeptide(L)'
;LGFQWGNEYYASDYFQQLWDFAIRLIKEGKAYIDEQSSEVIAAQKGTPTQPGVESPYRNRPIEETLELFQKMNTGEIEEGKMVLRAKIDMASPNMHFRDPIIYRVVKTPHHRTGETWKAYPMYDFAHGQSDFFEGVTHSLCTLEFVPHRPLYDLFVDWVKEGKDLDNNRPHQYEFNKLNLNYTLMSKRNLLILVKEHLVNGWDDPRMPTICGFRRRGYSPESIR
;
A
#
# COMPACT_ATOMS: atom_id res chain seq x y z
N LEU A 1 -9.83 -19.61 -14.01
CA LEU A 1 -11.10 -19.77 -13.27
C LEU A 1 -12.33 -19.38 -14.08
N GLY A 2 -12.18 -18.84 -15.29
CA GLY A 2 -13.27 -18.48 -16.19
C GLY A 2 -13.98 -17.17 -15.84
N PHE A 3 -13.44 -16.34 -14.94
CA PHE A 3 -13.95 -15.01 -14.68
C PHE A 3 -13.56 -14.05 -15.81
N GLN A 4 -14.44 -13.09 -16.06
CA GLN A 4 -14.20 -11.95 -16.96
C GLN A 4 -14.44 -10.66 -16.17
N TRP A 5 -13.73 -9.60 -16.55
CA TRP A 5 -13.85 -8.27 -15.94
C TRP A 5 -14.15 -7.23 -17.01
N GLY A 6 -14.80 -6.15 -16.63
CA GLY A 6 -15.16 -5.07 -17.55
C GLY A 6 -13.98 -4.16 -17.86
N ASN A 7 -13.22 -3.77 -16.81
CA ASN A 7 -12.10 -2.85 -16.92
C ASN A 7 -10.88 -3.37 -16.15
N GLU A 8 -9.71 -2.91 -16.55
CA GLU A 8 -8.45 -3.19 -15.88
C GLU A 8 -7.72 -1.85 -15.63
N TYR A 9 -7.37 -1.60 -14.37
CA TYR A 9 -6.74 -0.37 -13.92
C TYR A 9 -5.46 -0.66 -13.15
N TYR A 10 -4.54 0.29 -13.14
CA TYR A 10 -3.29 0.19 -12.42
C TYR A 10 -3.07 1.45 -11.58
N ALA A 11 -2.60 1.30 -10.35
CA ALA A 11 -2.30 2.44 -9.48
C ALA A 11 -1.31 3.44 -10.14
N SER A 12 -0.45 2.96 -11.03
CA SER A 12 0.47 3.80 -11.81
C SER A 12 -0.22 4.74 -12.82
N ASP A 13 -1.48 4.49 -13.17
CA ASP A 13 -2.26 5.36 -14.03
C ASP A 13 -2.68 6.65 -13.29
N TYR A 14 -2.64 6.61 -11.95
CA TYR A 14 -3.04 7.68 -11.04
C TYR A 14 -1.89 8.33 -10.28
N PHE A 15 -0.63 8.06 -10.62
CA PHE A 15 0.52 8.60 -9.89
C PHE A 15 0.52 10.13 -9.82
N GLN A 16 0.06 10.81 -10.87
CA GLN A 16 -0.05 12.27 -10.83
C GLN A 16 -1.13 12.73 -9.85
N GLN A 17 -2.31 12.11 -9.86
CA GLN A 17 -3.40 12.46 -8.94
C GLN A 17 -3.00 12.17 -7.48
N LEU A 18 -2.32 11.06 -7.23
CA LEU A 18 -1.78 10.71 -5.90
C LEU A 18 -0.74 11.72 -5.44
N TRP A 19 0.13 12.19 -6.35
CA TRP A 19 1.11 13.22 -6.09
C TRP A 19 0.46 14.56 -5.74
N ASP A 20 -0.51 15.00 -6.54
CA ASP A 20 -1.24 16.24 -6.33
C ASP A 20 -2.02 16.22 -5.00
N PHE A 21 -2.55 15.06 -4.64
CA PHE A 21 -3.20 14.88 -3.35
C PHE A 21 -2.21 14.95 -2.18
N ALA A 22 -1.03 14.36 -2.31
CA ALA A 22 0.02 14.49 -1.30
C ALA A 22 0.45 15.97 -1.10
N ILE A 23 0.58 16.73 -2.20
CA ILE A 23 0.85 18.19 -2.15
C ILE A 23 -0.28 18.91 -1.40
N ARG A 24 -1.54 18.54 -1.64
CA ARG A 24 -2.69 19.14 -0.90
C ARG A 24 -2.58 18.85 0.60
N LEU A 25 -2.29 17.60 0.98
CA LEU A 25 -2.13 17.24 2.40
C LEU A 25 -1.00 18.02 3.07
N ILE A 26 0.12 18.24 2.37
CA ILE A 26 1.21 19.08 2.89
C ILE A 26 0.71 20.51 3.12
N LYS A 27 0.02 21.11 2.14
CA LYS A 27 -0.53 22.47 2.26
C LYS A 27 -1.54 22.62 3.37
N GLU A 28 -2.27 21.56 3.69
CA GLU A 28 -3.22 21.49 4.81
C GLU A 28 -2.54 21.17 6.16
N GLY A 29 -1.21 21.01 6.20
CA GLY A 29 -0.48 20.62 7.40
C GLY A 29 -0.76 19.19 7.88
N LYS A 30 -1.31 18.35 7.00
CA LYS A 30 -1.65 16.93 7.26
C LYS A 30 -0.53 15.96 6.84
N ALA A 31 0.60 16.45 6.34
CA ALA A 31 1.77 15.64 6.01
C ALA A 31 3.06 16.41 6.19
N TYR A 32 4.16 15.71 6.46
CA TYR A 32 5.49 16.28 6.69
C TYR A 32 6.59 15.35 6.19
N ILE A 33 7.75 15.92 5.81
CA ILE A 33 8.96 15.16 5.48
C ILE A 33 9.69 14.78 6.75
N ASP A 34 10.02 13.50 6.87
CA ASP A 34 10.81 12.92 7.94
C ASP A 34 12.13 12.38 7.36
N GLU A 35 13.26 12.83 7.90
CA GLU A 35 14.60 12.45 7.47
C GLU A 35 15.24 11.39 8.39
N GLN A 36 14.46 10.81 9.29
CA GLN A 36 14.92 9.74 10.16
C GLN A 36 15.01 8.42 9.38
N SER A 37 15.91 7.54 9.85
CA SER A 37 16.00 6.20 9.27
C SER A 37 14.75 5.34 9.56
N SER A 38 14.55 4.30 8.77
CA SER A 38 13.43 3.37 8.95
C SER A 38 13.42 2.71 10.34
N GLU A 39 14.60 2.45 10.91
CA GLU A 39 14.76 1.86 12.25
C GLU A 39 14.29 2.82 13.33
N VAL A 40 14.66 4.10 13.21
CA VAL A 40 14.26 5.14 14.17
C VAL A 40 12.75 5.36 14.09
N ILE A 41 12.19 5.48 12.88
CA ILE A 41 10.75 5.63 12.69
C ILE A 41 9.99 4.42 13.27
N ALA A 42 10.48 3.21 13.03
CA ALA A 42 9.88 1.99 13.58
C ALA A 42 9.91 1.98 15.11
N ALA A 43 11.04 2.33 15.71
CA ALA A 43 11.19 2.41 17.18
C ALA A 43 10.28 3.47 17.79
N GLN A 44 10.12 4.64 17.15
CA GLN A 44 9.25 5.71 17.61
C GLN A 44 7.75 5.36 17.55
N LYS A 45 7.34 4.38 16.74
CA LYS A 45 5.94 3.93 16.72
C LYS A 45 5.48 3.33 18.06
N GLY A 46 6.39 2.89 18.92
CA GLY A 46 6.05 2.27 20.20
C GLY A 46 5.43 0.89 20.03
N THR A 47 4.49 0.54 20.90
CA THR A 47 3.76 -0.74 20.89
C THR A 47 2.24 -0.49 20.95
N PRO A 48 1.39 -1.49 20.72
CA PRO A 48 -0.06 -1.30 20.85
C PRO A 48 -0.51 -0.78 22.21
N THR A 49 0.26 -1.03 23.27
CA THR A 49 -0.03 -0.61 24.66
C THR A 49 0.77 0.60 25.12
N GLN A 50 1.73 1.06 24.31
CA GLN A 50 2.54 2.24 24.60
C GLN A 50 2.44 3.21 23.43
N PRO A 51 2.09 4.48 23.65
CA PRO A 51 2.04 5.47 22.60
C PRO A 51 3.37 5.63 21.88
N GLY A 52 3.33 6.09 20.66
CA GLY A 52 4.51 6.45 19.90
C GLY A 52 5.06 7.81 20.34
N VAL A 53 6.27 8.10 19.89
CA VAL A 53 6.97 9.38 20.10
C VAL A 53 6.93 10.17 18.78
N GLU A 54 6.58 11.44 18.86
CA GLU A 54 6.55 12.31 17.68
C GLU A 54 7.96 12.50 17.09
N SER A 55 8.02 12.54 15.76
CA SER A 55 9.25 12.91 15.06
C SER A 55 9.61 14.38 15.32
N PRO A 56 10.89 14.73 15.45
CA PRO A 56 11.32 16.13 15.54
C PRO A 56 10.95 16.94 14.28
N TYR A 57 10.69 16.26 13.15
CA TYR A 57 10.28 16.87 11.89
C TYR A 57 8.77 17.04 11.73
N ARG A 58 7.97 16.55 12.68
CA ARG A 58 6.49 16.54 12.60
C ARG A 58 5.87 17.93 12.41
N ASN A 59 6.54 18.96 12.90
CA ASN A 59 6.09 20.35 12.83
C ASN A 59 6.96 21.20 11.88
N ARG A 60 7.60 20.58 10.89
CA ARG A 60 8.35 21.25 9.82
C ARG A 60 7.47 22.24 9.07
N PRO A 61 7.99 23.44 8.69
CA PRO A 61 7.25 24.40 7.88
C PRO A 61 6.72 23.79 6.57
N ILE A 62 5.54 24.25 6.16
CA ILE A 62 4.85 23.75 4.95
C ILE A 62 5.72 23.96 3.71
N GLU A 63 6.31 25.15 3.57
CA GLU A 63 7.12 25.53 2.42
C GLU A 63 8.36 24.63 2.29
N GLU A 64 9.05 24.37 3.39
CA GLU A 64 10.19 23.46 3.44
C GLU A 64 9.79 22.04 3.11
N THR A 65 8.65 21.57 3.65
CA THR A 65 8.09 20.25 3.35
C THR A 65 7.77 20.09 1.87
N LEU A 66 7.18 21.11 1.25
CA LEU A 66 6.88 21.10 -0.20
C LEU A 66 8.14 21.03 -1.05
N GLU A 67 9.15 21.83 -0.72
CA GLU A 67 10.44 21.83 -1.44
C GLU A 67 11.11 20.45 -1.35
N LEU A 68 11.20 19.88 -0.15
CA LEU A 68 11.81 18.57 0.05
C LEU A 68 11.02 17.45 -0.64
N PHE A 69 9.70 17.52 -0.61
CA PHE A 69 8.85 16.55 -1.32
C PHE A 69 9.09 16.60 -2.83
N GLN A 70 9.20 17.79 -3.41
CA GLN A 70 9.55 17.93 -4.84
C GLN A 70 10.93 17.33 -5.14
N LYS A 71 11.93 17.58 -4.29
CA LYS A 71 13.28 17.01 -4.43
C LYS A 71 13.27 15.47 -4.36
N MET A 72 12.35 14.83 -3.63
CA MET A 72 12.24 13.37 -3.63
C MET A 72 12.01 12.80 -5.04
N ASN A 73 11.39 13.54 -5.94
CA ASN A 73 11.11 13.09 -7.32
C ASN A 73 12.17 13.51 -8.35
N THR A 74 13.17 14.31 -7.98
CA THR A 74 14.24 14.71 -8.94
C THR A 74 15.31 13.64 -9.14
N GLY A 75 15.41 12.68 -8.23
CA GLY A 75 16.48 11.68 -8.20
C GLY A 75 17.73 12.10 -7.42
N GLU A 76 17.74 13.31 -6.84
CA GLU A 76 18.84 13.82 -6.02
C GLU A 76 18.92 13.13 -4.65
N ILE A 77 17.76 12.66 -4.16
CA ILE A 77 17.65 12.05 -2.84
C ILE A 77 17.91 10.56 -2.91
N GLU A 78 18.78 10.06 -2.04
CA GLU A 78 19.05 8.63 -1.90
C GLU A 78 17.88 7.89 -1.21
N GLU A 79 17.69 6.61 -1.58
CA GLU A 79 16.71 5.74 -0.93
C GLU A 79 16.94 5.69 0.59
N GLY A 80 15.85 5.77 1.37
CA GLY A 80 15.90 5.68 2.82
C GLY A 80 16.36 6.97 3.54
N LYS A 81 16.69 8.05 2.81
CA LYS A 81 17.15 9.31 3.43
C LYS A 81 16.00 10.20 3.88
N MET A 82 14.87 10.13 3.22
CA MET A 82 13.67 10.83 3.66
C MET A 82 12.42 10.15 3.16
N VAL A 83 11.33 10.38 3.86
CA VAL A 83 9.99 9.88 3.55
C VAL A 83 8.97 10.98 3.81
N LEU A 84 7.82 10.93 3.09
CA LEU A 84 6.67 11.73 3.46
C LEU A 84 5.78 10.92 4.39
N ARG A 85 5.42 11.49 5.55
CA ARG A 85 4.51 10.87 6.52
C ARG A 85 3.21 11.67 6.63
N ALA A 86 2.09 10.96 6.73
CA ALA A 86 0.84 11.60 7.13
C ALA A 86 0.88 11.96 8.62
N LYS A 87 0.36 13.14 8.98
CA LYS A 87 0.28 13.63 10.35
C LYS A 87 -1.09 13.30 10.92
N ILE A 88 -1.17 12.23 11.70
CA ILE A 88 -2.42 11.70 12.23
C ILE A 88 -2.40 11.70 13.76
N ASP A 89 -2.06 10.55 14.39
CA ASP A 89 -2.09 10.40 15.84
C ASP A 89 -1.06 9.38 16.33
N MET A 90 0.02 9.86 16.95
CA MET A 90 1.08 9.02 17.50
C MET A 90 0.68 8.27 18.77
N ALA A 91 -0.46 8.60 19.40
CA ALA A 91 -1.00 7.90 20.57
C ALA A 91 -2.06 6.85 20.23
N SER A 92 -2.47 6.74 18.95
CA SER A 92 -3.50 5.80 18.52
C SER A 92 -3.17 4.36 18.93
N PRO A 93 -4.13 3.57 19.46
CA PRO A 93 -3.93 2.14 19.69
C PRO A 93 -3.75 1.37 18.37
N ASN A 94 -4.27 1.88 17.26
CA ASN A 94 -4.00 1.35 15.93
C ASN A 94 -2.66 1.90 15.41
N MET A 95 -1.65 1.05 15.33
CA MET A 95 -0.29 1.45 14.92
C MET A 95 -0.21 1.96 13.46
N HIS A 96 -1.21 1.64 12.62
CA HIS A 96 -1.30 2.19 11.25
C HIS A 96 -1.65 3.68 11.24
N PHE A 97 -2.24 4.21 12.32
CA PHE A 97 -2.54 5.63 12.49
C PHE A 97 -1.36 6.47 13.01
N ARG A 98 -0.28 5.81 13.47
CA ARG A 98 0.88 6.50 14.04
C ARG A 98 1.78 7.06 12.95
N ASP A 99 1.34 8.16 12.37
CA ASP A 99 2.01 8.92 11.30
C ASP A 99 2.62 7.98 10.24
N PRO A 100 1.80 7.27 9.45
CA PRO A 100 2.29 6.31 8.46
C PRO A 100 3.09 7.00 7.36
N ILE A 101 4.07 6.27 6.82
CA ILE A 101 4.78 6.69 5.61
C ILE A 101 3.81 6.59 4.43
N ILE A 102 3.67 7.67 3.66
CA ILE A 102 2.79 7.73 2.49
C ILE A 102 3.56 7.84 1.16
N TYR A 103 4.82 8.35 1.18
CA TYR A 103 5.73 8.33 0.04
C TYR A 103 7.15 7.97 0.46
N ARG A 104 7.86 7.27 -0.43
CA ARG A 104 9.29 6.97 -0.31
C ARG A 104 10.02 7.10 -1.63
N VAL A 105 11.33 7.32 -1.59
CA VAL A 105 12.20 7.29 -2.78
C VAL A 105 12.52 5.84 -3.15
N VAL A 106 12.41 5.52 -4.45
CA VAL A 106 12.84 4.25 -5.04
C VAL A 106 13.55 4.57 -6.36
N LYS A 107 14.81 4.17 -6.50
CA LYS A 107 15.63 4.47 -7.69
C LYS A 107 15.43 3.48 -8.83
N THR A 108 14.89 2.30 -8.52
CA THR A 108 14.59 1.30 -9.56
C THR A 108 13.52 1.80 -10.51
N PRO A 109 13.73 1.77 -11.83
CA PRO A 109 12.72 2.16 -12.80
C PRO A 109 11.43 1.34 -12.64
N HIS A 110 10.30 2.01 -12.72
CA HIS A 110 9.00 1.34 -12.62
C HIS A 110 8.65 0.68 -13.97
N HIS A 111 8.19 -0.57 -13.93
CA HIS A 111 7.94 -1.39 -15.13
C HIS A 111 6.93 -0.78 -16.13
N ARG A 112 6.02 0.14 -15.70
CA ARG A 112 5.07 0.81 -16.58
C ARG A 112 5.43 2.28 -16.88
N THR A 113 5.94 3.01 -15.88
CA THR A 113 6.21 4.45 -16.01
C THR A 113 7.69 4.76 -16.21
N GLY A 114 8.57 3.74 -16.22
CA GLY A 114 10.01 3.91 -16.42
C GLY A 114 10.64 4.83 -15.38
N GLU A 115 11.38 5.83 -15.86
CA GLU A 115 12.15 6.78 -15.06
C GLU A 115 11.35 8.04 -14.63
N THR A 116 10.07 8.14 -14.97
CA THR A 116 9.26 9.35 -14.76
C THR A 116 9.14 9.71 -13.27
N TRP A 117 9.08 8.69 -12.41
CA TRP A 117 8.91 8.86 -10.97
C TRP A 117 10.12 8.30 -10.22
N LYS A 118 10.53 9.01 -9.17
CA LYS A 118 11.53 8.57 -8.19
C LYS A 118 10.94 8.48 -6.78
N ALA A 119 9.86 9.22 -6.52
CA ALA A 119 9.08 9.09 -5.29
C ALA A 119 7.79 8.32 -5.58
N TYR A 120 7.53 7.30 -4.79
CA TYR A 120 6.40 6.39 -4.98
C TYR A 120 5.47 6.38 -3.77
N PRO A 121 4.15 6.37 -4.01
CA PRO A 121 3.18 6.25 -2.93
C PRO A 121 3.26 4.87 -2.28
N MET A 122 3.04 4.83 -0.97
CA MET A 122 2.89 3.58 -0.24
C MET A 122 1.50 2.98 -0.49
N TYR A 123 1.39 1.67 -0.31
CA TYR A 123 0.15 0.92 -0.56
C TYR A 123 -1.05 1.50 0.17
N ASP A 124 -0.95 1.72 1.48
CA ASP A 124 -2.07 2.23 2.28
C ASP A 124 -2.55 3.62 1.84
N PHE A 125 -1.66 4.43 1.29
CA PHE A 125 -2.01 5.74 0.75
C PHE A 125 -2.67 5.63 -0.64
N ALA A 126 -2.16 4.75 -1.50
CA ALA A 126 -2.62 4.65 -2.90
C ALA A 126 -3.93 3.88 -3.04
N HIS A 127 -4.16 2.84 -2.23
CA HIS A 127 -5.24 1.87 -2.42
C HIS A 127 -6.62 2.53 -2.43
N GLY A 128 -7.02 3.17 -1.33
CA GLY A 128 -8.35 3.78 -1.22
C GLY A 128 -8.60 4.90 -2.22
N GLN A 129 -7.55 5.62 -2.61
CA GLN A 129 -7.64 6.68 -3.62
C GLN A 129 -7.80 6.12 -5.02
N SER A 130 -7.08 5.05 -5.37
CA SER A 130 -7.27 4.35 -6.65
C SER A 130 -8.69 3.82 -6.76
N ASP A 131 -9.20 3.14 -5.75
CA ASP A 131 -10.59 2.68 -5.68
C ASP A 131 -11.58 3.83 -5.88
N PHE A 132 -11.30 4.98 -5.27
CA PHE A 132 -12.14 6.18 -5.41
C PHE A 132 -12.13 6.73 -6.85
N PHE A 133 -10.97 6.80 -7.50
CA PHE A 133 -10.84 7.27 -8.88
C PHE A 133 -11.51 6.33 -9.89
N GLU A 134 -11.47 5.03 -9.62
CA GLU A 134 -12.05 3.97 -10.45
C GLU A 134 -13.55 3.77 -10.23
N GLY A 135 -14.14 4.43 -9.23
CA GLY A 135 -15.55 4.26 -8.87
C GLY A 135 -15.88 2.91 -8.25
N VAL A 136 -14.90 2.27 -7.62
CA VAL A 136 -15.08 1.01 -6.89
C VAL A 136 -15.99 1.26 -5.69
N THR A 137 -17.00 0.42 -5.53
CA THR A 137 -17.93 0.49 -4.38
C THR A 137 -17.55 -0.53 -3.28
N HIS A 138 -17.07 -1.70 -3.67
CA HIS A 138 -16.69 -2.81 -2.79
C HIS A 138 -15.23 -3.18 -3.05
N SER A 139 -14.33 -2.74 -2.19
CA SER A 139 -12.91 -3.07 -2.23
C SER A 139 -12.66 -4.34 -1.44
N LEU A 140 -12.26 -5.43 -2.12
CA LEU A 140 -12.11 -6.74 -1.51
C LEU A 140 -10.64 -7.04 -1.21
N CYS A 141 -10.33 -7.42 0.02
CA CYS A 141 -8.98 -7.79 0.45
C CYS A 141 -9.02 -8.92 1.48
N THR A 142 -7.86 -9.40 1.88
CA THR A 142 -7.75 -10.48 2.87
C THR A 142 -7.75 -9.94 4.30
N LEU A 143 -8.00 -10.81 5.30
CA LEU A 143 -8.15 -10.43 6.71
C LEU A 143 -6.95 -9.70 7.31
N GLU A 144 -5.78 -9.81 6.72
CA GLU A 144 -4.60 -9.05 7.15
C GLU A 144 -4.83 -7.54 7.11
N PHE A 145 -5.75 -7.07 6.28
CA PHE A 145 -6.06 -5.64 6.09
C PHE A 145 -7.13 -5.09 7.05
N VAL A 146 -7.71 -5.91 7.93
CA VAL A 146 -8.67 -5.42 8.95
C VAL A 146 -8.11 -4.23 9.74
N PRO A 147 -6.88 -4.25 10.29
CA PRO A 147 -6.33 -3.10 11.00
C PRO A 147 -5.98 -1.91 10.08
N HIS A 148 -5.88 -2.11 8.76
CA HIS A 148 -5.65 -1.05 7.78
C HIS A 148 -6.94 -0.31 7.38
N ARG A 149 -8.13 -0.94 7.51
CA ARG A 149 -9.42 -0.36 7.09
C ARG A 149 -9.65 1.06 7.63
N PRO A 150 -9.41 1.38 8.92
CA PRO A 150 -9.59 2.75 9.39
C PRO A 150 -8.69 3.77 8.68
N LEU A 151 -7.46 3.37 8.29
CA LEU A 151 -6.55 4.23 7.54
C LEU A 151 -7.02 4.40 6.08
N TYR A 152 -7.51 3.32 5.45
CA TYR A 152 -8.17 3.36 4.15
C TYR A 152 -9.33 4.35 4.16
N ASP A 153 -10.23 4.24 5.13
CA ASP A 153 -11.38 5.12 5.29
C ASP A 153 -10.95 6.59 5.46
N LEU A 154 -9.93 6.86 6.26
CA LEU A 154 -9.40 8.20 6.47
C LEU A 154 -8.89 8.84 5.16
N PHE A 155 -8.09 8.11 4.37
CA PHE A 155 -7.58 8.64 3.10
C PHE A 155 -8.68 8.81 2.06
N VAL A 156 -9.67 7.94 2.01
CA VAL A 156 -10.86 8.09 1.16
C VAL A 156 -11.62 9.36 1.55
N ASP A 157 -11.85 9.58 2.84
CA ASP A 157 -12.55 10.78 3.32
C ASP A 157 -11.74 12.06 3.01
N TRP A 158 -10.44 12.03 3.17
CA TRP A 158 -9.56 13.15 2.83
C TRP A 158 -9.51 13.44 1.33
N VAL A 159 -9.50 12.43 0.46
CA VAL A 159 -9.51 12.67 -0.99
C VAL A 159 -10.84 13.20 -1.48
N LYS A 160 -11.94 12.80 -0.81
CA LYS A 160 -13.29 13.24 -1.10
C LYS A 160 -13.54 14.69 -0.66
N GLU A 161 -12.84 15.19 0.36
CA GLU A 161 -13.04 16.50 0.96
C GLU A 161 -13.04 17.61 -0.11
N GLY A 162 -14.15 18.36 -0.21
CA GLY A 162 -14.36 19.43 -1.20
C GLY A 162 -14.80 18.96 -2.61
N LYS A 163 -15.05 17.69 -2.82
CA LYS A 163 -15.68 17.17 -4.04
C LYS A 163 -17.10 16.70 -3.73
N ASP A 164 -18.06 17.29 -4.42
CA ASP A 164 -19.47 16.88 -4.38
C ASP A 164 -19.62 15.58 -5.18
N LEU A 165 -19.28 14.47 -4.54
CA LEU A 165 -19.38 13.15 -5.15
C LEU A 165 -20.44 12.35 -4.37
N ASP A 166 -21.67 12.51 -4.85
CA ASP A 166 -22.79 11.69 -4.42
C ASP A 166 -22.49 10.19 -4.60
N ASN A 167 -22.63 9.46 -3.50
CA ASN A 167 -22.91 8.04 -3.42
C ASN A 167 -21.85 6.99 -3.78
N ASN A 168 -20.65 7.31 -4.25
CA ASN A 168 -19.65 6.32 -4.60
C ASN A 168 -18.42 6.35 -3.68
N ARG A 169 -18.65 6.34 -2.36
CA ARG A 169 -17.56 6.10 -1.42
C ARG A 169 -17.20 4.62 -1.45
N PRO A 170 -15.96 4.24 -1.78
CA PRO A 170 -15.53 2.85 -1.70
C PRO A 170 -15.51 2.39 -0.24
N HIS A 171 -15.86 1.13 -0.01
CA HIS A 171 -15.79 0.46 1.28
C HIS A 171 -14.92 -0.78 1.19
N GLN A 172 -14.01 -0.94 2.14
CA GLN A 172 -13.14 -2.11 2.22
C GLN A 172 -13.86 -3.25 2.94
N TYR A 173 -13.83 -4.44 2.32
CA TYR A 173 -14.36 -5.69 2.87
C TYR A 173 -13.28 -6.74 2.87
N GLU A 174 -13.06 -7.37 4.01
CA GLU A 174 -12.04 -8.39 4.17
C GLU A 174 -12.66 -9.79 4.21
N PHE A 175 -12.03 -10.71 3.51
CA PHE A 175 -12.41 -12.10 3.48
C PHE A 175 -11.27 -13.02 3.92
N ASN A 176 -11.61 -14.21 4.37
CA ASN A 176 -10.61 -15.20 4.77
C ASN A 176 -10.00 -15.87 3.54
N LYS A 177 -8.72 -16.18 3.60
CA LYS A 177 -8.05 -16.99 2.60
C LYS A 177 -8.46 -18.46 2.71
N LEU A 178 -8.45 -19.18 1.59
CA LEU A 178 -8.57 -20.63 1.61
C LEU A 178 -7.36 -21.25 2.31
N ASN A 179 -7.62 -22.05 3.34
CA ASN A 179 -6.60 -22.85 4.02
C ASN A 179 -6.82 -24.32 3.69
N LEU A 180 -5.74 -25.01 3.33
CA LEU A 180 -5.75 -26.45 3.09
C LEU A 180 -5.10 -27.18 4.25
N ASN A 181 -5.74 -28.23 4.74
CA ASN A 181 -5.17 -29.10 5.78
C ASN A 181 -3.88 -29.75 5.28
N TYR A 182 -2.92 -29.91 6.17
CA TYR A 182 -1.62 -30.55 5.89
C TYR A 182 -0.85 -29.92 4.72
N THR A 183 -1.15 -28.66 4.38
CA THR A 183 -0.55 -27.98 3.22
C THR A 183 0.03 -26.64 3.65
N LEU A 184 1.31 -26.44 3.34
CA LEU A 184 1.98 -25.16 3.55
C LEU A 184 1.61 -24.19 2.42
N MET A 185 0.96 -23.06 2.76
CA MET A 185 0.52 -22.03 1.80
C MET A 185 1.43 -20.79 1.76
N SER A 186 2.53 -20.80 2.51
CA SER A 186 3.45 -19.66 2.57
C SER A 186 4.25 -19.50 1.28
N LYS A 187 4.07 -18.41 0.54
CA LYS A 187 4.86 -18.09 -0.66
C LYS A 187 6.37 -18.12 -0.39
N ARG A 188 6.82 -17.60 0.76
CA ARG A 188 8.24 -17.59 1.15
C ARG A 188 8.81 -19.00 1.19
N ASN A 189 8.10 -19.93 1.81
CA ASN A 189 8.57 -21.30 1.96
C ASN A 189 8.45 -22.08 0.64
N LEU A 190 7.36 -21.87 -0.11
CA LEU A 190 7.19 -22.48 -1.43
C LEU A 190 8.23 -22.00 -2.45
N LEU A 191 8.68 -20.76 -2.33
CA LEU A 191 9.74 -20.19 -3.18
C LEU A 191 11.07 -20.96 -3.00
N ILE A 192 11.36 -21.50 -1.81
CA ILE A 192 12.55 -22.32 -1.57
C ILE A 192 12.52 -23.56 -2.46
N LEU A 193 11.37 -24.25 -2.53
CA LEU A 193 11.21 -25.43 -3.37
C LEU A 193 11.48 -25.14 -4.86
N VAL A 194 11.06 -23.96 -5.32
CA VAL A 194 11.28 -23.53 -6.70
C VAL A 194 12.75 -23.17 -6.94
N LYS A 195 13.37 -22.40 -6.03
CA LYS A 195 14.76 -21.95 -6.15
C LYS A 195 15.77 -23.09 -6.06
N GLU A 196 15.49 -24.07 -5.22
CA GLU A 196 16.33 -25.26 -5.03
C GLU A 196 16.01 -26.37 -6.04
N HIS A 197 15.15 -26.09 -7.03
CA HIS A 197 14.74 -27.05 -8.07
C HIS A 197 14.17 -28.36 -7.54
N LEU A 198 13.55 -28.35 -6.35
CA LEU A 198 12.84 -29.49 -5.79
C LEU A 198 11.49 -29.74 -6.45
N VAL A 199 10.98 -28.73 -7.13
CA VAL A 199 9.81 -28.75 -8.00
C VAL A 199 10.15 -28.10 -9.33
N ASN A 200 9.38 -28.42 -10.39
CA ASN A 200 9.64 -27.89 -11.73
C ASN A 200 9.28 -26.41 -11.92
N GLY A 201 8.54 -25.82 -10.98
CA GLY A 201 8.11 -24.43 -11.01
C GLY A 201 6.83 -24.22 -10.20
N TRP A 202 6.28 -23.02 -10.30
CA TRP A 202 5.05 -22.66 -9.58
C TRP A 202 3.80 -23.41 -10.07
N ASP A 203 3.85 -23.98 -11.27
CA ASP A 203 2.79 -24.78 -11.88
C ASP A 203 2.97 -26.29 -11.68
N ASP A 204 4.01 -26.72 -10.95
CA ASP A 204 4.20 -28.13 -10.62
C ASP A 204 2.95 -28.70 -9.94
N PRO A 205 2.45 -29.89 -10.33
CA PRO A 205 1.25 -30.49 -9.73
C PRO A 205 1.33 -30.69 -8.22
N ARG A 206 2.52 -30.74 -7.64
CA ARG A 206 2.72 -30.83 -6.19
C ARG A 206 2.54 -29.50 -5.45
N MET A 207 2.54 -28.38 -6.20
CA MET A 207 2.41 -27.06 -5.63
C MET A 207 0.93 -26.70 -5.36
N PRO A 208 0.61 -26.06 -4.20
CA PRO A 208 -0.74 -25.62 -3.86
C PRO A 208 -1.07 -24.28 -4.53
N THR A 209 -0.86 -24.19 -5.83
CA THR A 209 -1.20 -23.03 -6.66
C THR A 209 -2.39 -23.32 -7.54
N ILE A 210 -3.07 -22.30 -8.03
CA ILE A 210 -4.17 -22.47 -9.00
C ILE A 210 -3.68 -23.23 -10.26
N CYS A 211 -2.46 -22.92 -10.73
CA CYS A 211 -1.85 -23.64 -11.84
C CYS A 211 -1.56 -25.10 -11.52
N GLY A 212 -1.08 -25.39 -10.30
CA GLY A 212 -0.89 -26.76 -9.82
C GLY A 212 -2.19 -27.54 -9.72
N PHE A 213 -3.27 -26.91 -9.23
CA PHE A 213 -4.62 -27.51 -9.21
C PHE A 213 -5.12 -27.80 -10.62
N ARG A 214 -5.00 -26.86 -11.55
CA ARG A 214 -5.38 -27.08 -12.95
C ARG A 214 -4.65 -28.27 -13.56
N ARG A 215 -3.36 -28.40 -13.34
CA ARG A 215 -2.57 -29.55 -13.84
C ARG A 215 -2.95 -30.88 -13.21
N ARG A 216 -3.48 -30.87 -11.99
CA ARG A 216 -4.05 -32.07 -11.35
C ARG A 216 -5.48 -32.39 -11.79
N GLY A 217 -6.09 -31.57 -12.64
CA GLY A 217 -7.43 -31.80 -13.18
C GLY A 217 -8.56 -31.22 -12.32
N TYR A 218 -8.28 -30.36 -11.35
CA TYR A 218 -9.34 -29.63 -10.64
C TYR A 218 -9.99 -28.63 -11.60
N SER A 219 -11.31 -28.69 -11.70
CA SER A 219 -12.04 -27.75 -12.55
C SER A 219 -12.19 -26.39 -11.88
N PRO A 220 -12.39 -25.30 -12.66
CA PRO A 220 -12.68 -23.97 -12.11
C PRO A 220 -13.87 -23.98 -11.15
N GLU A 221 -14.91 -24.76 -11.46
CA GLU A 221 -16.13 -24.88 -10.65
C GLU A 221 -15.85 -25.48 -9.27
N SER A 222 -14.91 -26.43 -9.18
CA SER A 222 -14.51 -27.04 -7.90
C SER A 222 -13.78 -26.07 -6.97
N ILE A 223 -13.18 -25.01 -7.53
CA ILE A 223 -12.45 -23.99 -6.77
C ILE A 223 -13.36 -22.83 -6.37
N ARG A 224 -14.36 -22.52 -7.19
CA ARG A 224 -15.41 -21.53 -6.91
C ARG A 224 -16.45 -22.06 -5.95
#